data_22523b0d57391500e664df8f4d9c0b06
#
_entry.id   22523b0d57391500e664df8f4d9c0b06
#
_cell.length_a   1.000
_cell.length_b   1.000
_cell.length_c   1.000
_cell.angle_alpha   90.00
_cell.angle_beta   90.00
_cell.angle_gamma   90.00
#
_symmetry.space_group_name_H-M   'P 1'
#
loop_
_entity.id
_entity.type
_entity.pdbx_description
1 polymer ?
#
loop_
_entity_poly.entity_id
_entity_poly.type
_entity_poly.pdbx_seq_one_letter_code
_entity_poly.pdbx_strand_id
1 'polypeptide(L)'
;MDIILLLKTVLLGIVEGITEWLPISSTGHLILADEFIKLNMTADFKEMFDVVIQLGAIMAVVVLYFHKLNPFSPKKNHNEKMDTIILWIKVILAVFPAAIIGILFDDWLNDHFYNPPVVAAMLIIYGVLFIIIENRNKRSRRRPMNDLSRLSYGMALGIGVFQILALIPGTSRSGATILGGILLGCSRTVAAEFSFFLGIPVMFGASLLKIVKFGLVFTSTQLIVLIVGMVVSFLVSIVAIKFLLGYIKKNDFKAFGVYRIILGLLVIVYFAFIK
;
A
#
# COMPACT_ATOMS: atom_id res chain seq x y z
N MET A 1 8.39 15.00 -26.25
CA MET A 1 7.53 14.08 -25.47
C MET A 1 6.08 14.41 -25.78
N ASP A 2 5.27 13.38 -26.02
CA ASP A 2 3.83 13.56 -26.30
C ASP A 2 3.09 14.05 -25.04
N ILE A 3 2.29 15.12 -25.18
CA ILE A 3 1.52 15.71 -24.08
C ILE A 3 0.46 14.72 -23.55
N ILE A 4 -0.07 13.86 -24.44
CA ILE A 4 -1.04 12.82 -24.06
C ILE A 4 -0.38 11.78 -23.14
N LEU A 5 0.85 11.38 -23.43
CA LEU A 5 1.61 10.48 -22.57
C LEU A 5 1.85 11.09 -21.19
N LEU A 6 2.17 12.39 -21.14
CA LEU A 6 2.36 13.10 -19.89
C LEU A 6 1.06 13.16 -19.06
N LEU A 7 -0.07 13.49 -19.68
CA LEU A 7 -1.37 13.52 -19.01
C LEU A 7 -1.77 12.14 -18.46
N LYS A 8 -1.53 11.07 -19.22
CA LYS A 8 -1.75 9.69 -18.78
C LYS A 8 -0.89 9.35 -17.57
N THR A 9 0.38 9.74 -17.60
CA THR A 9 1.32 9.55 -16.46
C THR A 9 0.83 10.27 -15.20
N VAL A 10 0.39 11.52 -15.35
CA VAL A 10 -0.17 12.30 -14.24
C VAL A 10 -1.41 11.62 -13.66
N LEU A 11 -2.33 11.15 -14.50
CA LEU A 11 -3.53 10.44 -14.04
C LEU A 11 -3.19 9.15 -13.28
N LEU A 12 -2.25 8.35 -13.77
CA LEU A 12 -1.80 7.14 -13.07
C LEU A 12 -1.11 7.47 -11.75
N GLY A 13 -0.28 8.52 -11.70
CA GLY A 13 0.32 9.01 -10.46
C GLY A 13 -0.72 9.50 -9.43
N ILE A 14 -1.83 10.11 -9.89
CA ILE A 14 -2.95 10.50 -9.02
C ILE A 14 -3.65 9.25 -8.48
N VAL A 15 -3.97 8.29 -9.34
CA VAL A 15 -4.60 7.02 -8.93
C VAL A 15 -3.76 6.33 -7.87
N GLU A 16 -2.46 6.16 -8.13
CA GLU A 16 -1.53 5.54 -7.18
C GLU A 16 -1.48 6.30 -5.86
N GLY A 17 -1.25 7.63 -5.93
CA GLY A 17 -1.11 8.46 -4.73
C GLY A 17 -2.35 8.48 -3.82
N ILE A 18 -3.56 8.30 -4.38
CA ILE A 18 -4.79 8.18 -3.60
C ILE A 18 -4.92 6.75 -3.04
N THR A 19 -4.79 5.75 -3.90
CA THR A 19 -5.26 4.39 -3.62
C THR A 19 -4.27 3.54 -2.82
N GLU A 20 -2.99 3.92 -2.77
CA GLU A 20 -1.98 3.19 -2.02
C GLU A 20 -2.20 3.28 -0.50
N TRP A 21 -2.60 4.44 0.01
CA TRP A 21 -2.77 4.66 1.44
C TRP A 21 -4.14 4.25 1.95
N LEU A 22 -5.16 4.45 1.14
CA LEU A 22 -6.50 4.00 1.47
C LEU A 22 -6.54 2.46 1.33
N PRO A 23 -7.22 1.76 2.24
CA PRO A 23 -7.28 0.29 2.17
C PRO A 23 -8.26 -0.20 1.09
N ILE A 24 -8.05 0.26 -0.17
CA ILE A 24 -8.96 0.02 -1.33
C ILE A 24 -8.30 -0.68 -2.51
N SER A 25 -7.00 -0.99 -2.43
CA SER A 25 -6.18 -1.67 -3.44
C SER A 25 -5.78 -0.80 -4.64
N SER A 26 -4.56 -0.25 -4.60
CA SER A 26 -3.95 0.47 -5.73
C SER A 26 -3.85 -0.41 -6.97
N THR A 27 -3.41 -1.65 -6.84
CA THR A 27 -3.33 -2.62 -7.95
C THR A 27 -4.67 -2.80 -8.66
N GLY A 28 -5.78 -2.93 -7.91
CA GLY A 28 -7.12 -3.05 -8.50
C GLY A 28 -7.53 -1.83 -9.32
N HIS A 29 -7.14 -0.64 -8.85
CA HIS A 29 -7.41 0.61 -9.56
C HIS A 29 -6.51 0.79 -10.78
N LEU A 30 -5.22 0.46 -10.68
CA LEU A 30 -4.29 0.57 -11.80
C LEU A 30 -4.67 -0.39 -12.93
N ILE A 31 -5.10 -1.63 -12.63
CA ILE A 31 -5.60 -2.58 -13.64
C ILE A 31 -6.81 -2.00 -14.38
N LEU A 32 -7.78 -1.41 -13.67
CA LEU A 32 -8.91 -0.75 -14.32
C LEU A 32 -8.49 0.50 -15.06
N ALA A 33 -7.63 1.33 -14.47
CA ALA A 33 -7.16 2.55 -15.10
C ALA A 33 -6.40 2.25 -16.41
N ASP A 34 -5.61 1.18 -16.45
CA ASP A 34 -4.85 0.80 -17.64
C ASP A 34 -5.75 0.41 -18.82
N GLU A 35 -6.94 -0.13 -18.57
CA GLU A 35 -7.91 -0.43 -19.66
C GLU A 35 -8.34 0.84 -20.41
N PHE A 36 -8.45 1.98 -19.72
CA PHE A 36 -8.90 3.23 -20.28
C PHE A 36 -7.76 4.19 -20.62
N ILE A 37 -6.73 4.24 -19.80
CA ILE A 37 -5.64 5.22 -19.91
C ILE A 37 -4.54 4.71 -20.86
N LYS A 38 -4.26 3.41 -20.90
CA LYS A 38 -3.27 2.71 -21.75
C LYS A 38 -1.99 3.52 -21.95
N LEU A 39 -1.03 3.35 -21.06
CA LEU A 39 0.28 3.95 -21.20
C LEU A 39 0.97 3.32 -22.44
N ASN A 40 1.22 4.10 -23.50
CA ASN A 40 1.82 3.59 -24.75
C ASN A 40 3.34 3.36 -24.58
N MET A 41 3.68 2.38 -23.75
CA MET A 41 5.04 1.96 -23.40
C MET A 41 5.13 0.43 -23.47
N THR A 42 6.35 -0.12 -23.44
CA THR A 42 6.54 -1.57 -23.41
C THR A 42 5.92 -2.21 -22.15
N ALA A 43 5.51 -3.47 -22.24
CA ALA A 43 4.92 -4.19 -21.11
C ALA A 43 5.86 -4.20 -19.90
N ASP A 44 7.15 -4.49 -20.12
CA ASP A 44 8.16 -4.52 -19.06
C ASP A 44 8.34 -3.16 -18.38
N PHE A 45 8.29 -2.06 -19.16
CA PHE A 45 8.35 -0.72 -18.58
C PHE A 45 7.11 -0.41 -17.73
N LYS A 46 5.92 -0.79 -18.20
CA LYS A 46 4.67 -0.59 -17.43
C LYS A 46 4.69 -1.35 -16.11
N GLU A 47 5.08 -2.62 -16.13
CA GLU A 47 5.21 -3.44 -14.91
C GLU A 47 6.19 -2.80 -13.91
N MET A 48 7.33 -2.32 -14.39
CA MET A 48 8.30 -1.60 -13.56
C MET A 48 7.74 -0.26 -13.09
N PHE A 49 7.09 0.52 -13.97
CA PHE A 49 6.50 1.82 -13.67
C PHE A 49 5.46 1.73 -12.55
N ASP A 50 4.51 0.79 -12.61
CA ASP A 50 3.45 0.61 -11.62
C ASP A 50 3.99 0.34 -10.21
N VAL A 51 5.15 -0.33 -10.12
CA VAL A 51 5.80 -0.58 -8.82
C VAL A 51 6.65 0.62 -8.39
N VAL A 52 7.37 1.26 -9.32
CA VAL A 52 8.33 2.31 -8.98
C VAL A 52 7.64 3.64 -8.63
N ILE A 53 6.47 3.94 -9.18
CA ILE A 53 5.72 5.13 -8.76
C ILE A 53 5.29 5.08 -7.28
N GLN A 54 5.23 3.87 -6.68
CA GLN A 54 5.04 3.68 -5.24
C GLN A 54 6.19 4.26 -4.42
N LEU A 55 7.42 4.38 -4.98
CA LEU A 55 8.50 5.13 -4.31
C LEU A 55 8.12 6.59 -4.10
N GLY A 56 7.45 7.20 -5.07
CA GLY A 56 6.89 8.54 -4.88
C GLY A 56 5.91 8.58 -3.71
N ALA A 57 4.96 7.64 -3.70
CA ALA A 57 3.98 7.54 -2.63
C ALA A 57 4.64 7.36 -1.25
N ILE A 58 5.58 6.43 -1.09
CA ILE A 58 6.21 6.16 0.22
C ILE A 58 7.08 7.31 0.72
N MET A 59 7.67 8.11 -0.16
CA MET A 59 8.39 9.31 0.24
C MET A 59 7.49 10.31 0.97
N ALA A 60 6.17 10.32 0.71
CA ALA A 60 5.22 11.12 1.48
C ALA A 60 5.19 10.71 2.96
N VAL A 61 5.27 9.41 3.27
CA VAL A 61 5.37 8.92 4.65
C VAL A 61 6.69 9.36 5.28
N VAL A 62 7.80 9.18 4.56
CA VAL A 62 9.12 9.58 5.06
C VAL A 62 9.15 11.06 5.42
N VAL A 63 8.55 11.92 4.59
CA VAL A 63 8.50 13.37 4.83
C VAL A 63 7.53 13.71 5.98
N LEU A 64 6.31 13.18 5.96
CA LEU A 64 5.29 13.48 6.98
C LEU A 64 5.68 13.00 8.37
N TYR A 65 6.40 11.89 8.46
CA TYR A 65 6.81 11.27 9.71
C TYR A 65 8.33 11.37 9.94
N PHE A 66 9.02 12.29 9.25
CA PHE A 66 10.47 12.39 9.29
C PHE A 66 11.02 12.41 10.72
N HIS A 67 10.49 13.26 11.60
CA HIS A 67 10.95 13.32 12.98
C HIS A 67 10.65 12.05 13.78
N LYS A 68 9.51 11.39 13.52
CA LYS A 68 9.13 10.13 14.19
C LYS A 68 10.05 8.98 13.77
N LEU A 69 10.44 8.95 12.50
CA LEU A 69 11.23 7.88 11.88
C LEU A 69 12.75 8.08 11.98
N ASN A 70 13.22 9.32 12.21
CA ASN A 70 14.64 9.62 12.29
C ASN A 70 15.19 9.43 13.72
N PRO A 71 16.00 8.37 14.00
CA PRO A 71 16.59 8.15 15.31
C PRO A 71 17.70 9.15 15.66
N PHE A 72 18.25 9.83 14.64
CA PHE A 72 19.35 10.81 14.81
C PHE A 72 18.84 12.24 14.97
N SER A 73 17.52 12.45 15.08
CA SER A 73 16.96 13.79 15.24
C SER A 73 17.55 14.49 16.49
N PRO A 74 18.10 15.70 16.35
CA PRO A 74 18.65 16.45 17.50
C PRO A 74 17.60 16.88 18.51
N LYS A 75 16.31 16.87 18.10
CA LYS A 75 15.18 17.22 18.98
C LYS A 75 14.75 16.08 19.90
N LYS A 76 15.28 14.85 19.72
CA LYS A 76 14.94 13.68 20.52
C LYS A 76 15.89 13.49 21.67
N ASN A 77 15.36 13.17 22.85
CA ASN A 77 16.12 12.66 23.98
C ASN A 77 16.59 11.20 23.74
N HIS A 78 17.41 10.67 24.64
CA HIS A 78 17.95 9.31 24.49
C HIS A 78 16.87 8.23 24.40
N ASN A 79 15.82 8.31 25.23
CA ASN A 79 14.73 7.33 25.25
C ASN A 79 13.92 7.38 23.95
N GLU A 80 13.60 8.56 23.43
CA GLU A 80 12.88 8.72 22.15
C GLU A 80 13.68 8.20 20.96
N LYS A 81 15.03 8.34 20.99
CA LYS A 81 15.91 7.74 19.98
C LYS A 81 15.85 6.22 20.04
N MET A 82 15.91 5.65 21.25
CA MET A 82 15.81 4.22 21.44
C MET A 82 14.44 3.67 21.01
N ASP A 83 13.34 4.36 21.35
CA ASP A 83 11.99 3.99 20.89
C ASP A 83 11.89 3.98 19.36
N THR A 84 12.56 4.91 18.68
CA THR A 84 12.61 4.94 17.23
C THR A 84 13.41 3.75 16.65
N ILE A 85 14.52 3.40 17.26
CA ILE A 85 15.31 2.22 16.85
C ILE A 85 14.48 0.94 17.05
N ILE A 86 13.82 0.81 18.21
CA ILE A 86 12.94 -0.32 18.50
C ILE A 86 11.78 -0.39 17.49
N LEU A 87 11.20 0.74 17.11
CA LEU A 87 10.19 0.80 16.06
C LEU A 87 10.71 0.24 14.73
N TRP A 88 11.92 0.65 14.31
CA TRP A 88 12.53 0.12 13.08
C TRP A 88 12.82 -1.38 13.16
N ILE A 89 13.28 -1.90 14.31
CA ILE A 89 13.45 -3.34 14.50
C ILE A 89 12.12 -4.08 14.33
N LYS A 90 11.02 -3.55 14.90
CA LYS A 90 9.67 -4.11 14.73
C LYS A 90 9.20 -4.05 13.27
N VAL A 91 9.47 -2.96 12.56
CA VAL A 91 9.15 -2.81 11.13
C VAL A 91 9.92 -3.86 10.31
N ILE A 92 11.22 -3.97 10.50
CA ILE A 92 12.04 -4.96 9.78
C ILE A 92 11.57 -6.38 10.10
N LEU A 93 11.30 -6.71 11.36
CA LEU A 93 10.76 -8.02 11.75
C LEU A 93 9.45 -8.33 11.01
N ALA A 94 8.57 -7.34 10.84
CA ALA A 94 7.30 -7.49 10.16
C ALA A 94 7.43 -7.60 8.62
N VAL A 95 8.55 -7.18 8.04
CA VAL A 95 8.82 -7.33 6.60
C VAL A 95 9.11 -8.78 6.23
N PHE A 96 9.85 -9.52 7.10
CA PHE A 96 10.40 -10.83 6.76
C PHE A 96 9.36 -11.84 6.24
N PRO A 97 8.17 -12.05 6.87
CA PRO A 97 7.24 -13.07 6.42
C PRO A 97 6.83 -12.91 4.96
N ALA A 98 6.44 -11.70 4.58
CA ALA A 98 6.01 -11.41 3.21
C ALA A 98 7.20 -11.34 2.23
N ALA A 99 8.36 -10.85 2.66
CA ALA A 99 9.56 -10.83 1.82
C ALA A 99 10.04 -12.24 1.46
N ILE A 100 10.08 -13.15 2.43
CA ILE A 100 10.49 -14.55 2.18
C ILE A 100 9.53 -15.20 1.20
N ILE A 101 8.23 -15.12 1.44
CA ILE A 101 7.23 -15.73 0.56
C ILE A 101 7.22 -15.06 -0.82
N GLY A 102 7.29 -13.72 -0.87
CA GLY A 102 7.32 -12.98 -2.12
C GLY A 102 8.53 -13.33 -2.99
N ILE A 103 9.74 -13.41 -2.41
CA ILE A 103 10.95 -13.75 -3.17
C ILE A 103 10.92 -15.21 -3.66
N LEU A 104 10.46 -16.14 -2.82
CA LEU A 104 10.47 -17.58 -3.16
C LEU A 104 9.37 -17.96 -4.15
N PHE A 105 8.25 -17.24 -4.18
CA PHE A 105 7.07 -17.60 -4.94
C PHE A 105 6.59 -16.49 -5.90
N ASP A 106 7.43 -15.48 -6.23
CA ASP A 106 7.07 -14.32 -7.09
C ASP A 106 6.46 -14.80 -8.42
N ASP A 107 7.18 -15.64 -9.17
CA ASP A 107 6.73 -16.12 -10.48
C ASP A 107 5.43 -16.94 -10.35
N TRP A 108 5.37 -17.86 -9.37
CA TRP A 108 4.19 -18.69 -9.14
C TRP A 108 2.95 -17.85 -8.77
N LEU A 109 3.12 -16.83 -7.91
CA LEU A 109 2.05 -15.91 -7.52
C LEU A 109 1.55 -15.10 -8.71
N ASN A 110 2.47 -14.60 -9.55
CA ASN A 110 2.12 -13.86 -10.75
C ASN A 110 1.32 -14.72 -11.72
N ASP A 111 1.78 -15.94 -12.01
CA ASP A 111 1.15 -16.84 -12.98
C ASP A 111 -0.27 -17.25 -12.56
N HIS A 112 -0.52 -17.42 -11.25
CA HIS A 112 -1.80 -17.95 -10.77
C HIS A 112 -2.78 -16.89 -10.30
N PHE A 113 -2.30 -15.77 -9.75
CA PHE A 113 -3.16 -14.77 -9.09
C PHE A 113 -3.23 -13.42 -9.83
N TYR A 114 -2.31 -13.11 -10.73
CA TYR A 114 -2.31 -11.80 -11.40
C TYR A 114 -3.31 -11.77 -12.56
N ASN A 115 -4.59 -11.89 -12.23
CA ASN A 115 -5.69 -11.86 -13.19
C ASN A 115 -6.92 -11.12 -12.64
N PRO A 116 -7.77 -10.53 -13.50
CA PRO A 116 -8.92 -9.72 -13.08
C PRO A 116 -9.92 -10.45 -12.17
N PRO A 117 -10.28 -11.73 -12.38
CA PRO A 117 -11.17 -12.46 -11.48
C PRO A 117 -10.64 -12.56 -10.05
N VAL A 118 -9.35 -12.84 -9.86
CA VAL A 118 -8.74 -12.89 -8.53
C VAL A 118 -8.76 -11.51 -7.87
N VAL A 119 -8.40 -10.46 -8.61
CA VAL A 119 -8.45 -9.09 -8.11
C VAL A 119 -9.86 -8.72 -7.64
N ALA A 120 -10.87 -9.02 -8.44
CA ALA A 120 -12.26 -8.77 -8.08
C ALA A 120 -12.71 -9.55 -6.84
N ALA A 121 -12.36 -10.83 -6.76
CA ALA A 121 -12.66 -11.68 -5.62
C ALA A 121 -12.03 -11.13 -4.33
N MET A 122 -10.74 -10.75 -4.39
CA MET A 122 -10.02 -10.20 -3.22
C MET A 122 -10.55 -8.82 -2.82
N LEU A 123 -10.95 -7.98 -3.77
CA LEU A 123 -11.65 -6.72 -3.45
C LEU A 123 -12.92 -6.99 -2.65
N ILE A 124 -13.77 -7.92 -3.08
CA ILE A 124 -15.03 -8.25 -2.40
C ILE A 124 -14.76 -8.90 -1.04
N ILE A 125 -13.89 -9.90 -0.97
CA ILE A 125 -13.58 -10.62 0.28
C ILE A 125 -13.08 -9.65 1.34
N TYR A 126 -12.09 -8.81 1.01
CA TYR A 126 -11.56 -7.83 1.97
C TYR A 126 -12.55 -6.71 2.27
N GLY A 127 -13.40 -6.34 1.30
CA GLY A 127 -14.52 -5.44 1.56
C GLY A 127 -15.46 -5.96 2.64
N VAL A 128 -15.86 -7.22 2.55
CA VAL A 128 -16.68 -7.91 3.55
C VAL A 128 -15.94 -8.04 4.89
N LEU A 129 -14.67 -8.42 4.86
CA LEU A 129 -13.85 -8.54 6.07
C LEU A 129 -13.74 -7.20 6.83
N PHE A 130 -13.56 -6.07 6.15
CA PHE A 130 -13.57 -4.75 6.78
C PHE A 130 -14.88 -4.49 7.53
N ILE A 131 -16.03 -4.81 6.92
CA ILE A 131 -17.35 -4.61 7.54
C ILE A 131 -17.51 -5.52 8.77
N ILE A 132 -17.15 -6.80 8.64
CA ILE A 132 -17.27 -7.78 9.73
C ILE A 132 -16.37 -7.40 10.92
N ILE A 133 -15.10 -7.11 10.65
CA ILE A 133 -14.12 -6.80 11.69
C ILE A 133 -14.48 -5.50 12.40
N GLU A 134 -14.91 -4.47 11.70
CA GLU A 134 -15.36 -3.23 12.32
C GLU A 134 -16.62 -3.41 13.16
N ASN A 135 -17.56 -4.23 12.73
CA ASN A 135 -18.75 -4.57 13.54
C ASN A 135 -18.38 -5.32 14.82
N ARG A 136 -17.43 -6.28 14.72
CA ARG A 136 -16.90 -7.00 15.88
C ARG A 136 -16.15 -6.07 16.83
N ASN A 137 -15.34 -5.17 16.28
CA ASN A 137 -14.56 -4.22 17.07
C ASN A 137 -15.46 -3.26 17.87
N LYS A 138 -16.56 -2.78 17.28
CA LYS A 138 -17.56 -1.96 17.99
C LYS A 138 -18.22 -2.68 19.20
N ARG A 139 -18.37 -4.00 19.11
CA ARG A 139 -18.96 -4.82 20.19
C ARG A 139 -17.93 -5.23 21.25
N SER A 140 -16.66 -5.07 20.96
CA SER A 140 -15.58 -5.46 21.88
C SER A 140 -15.52 -4.51 23.06
N ARG A 141 -15.46 -5.06 24.29
CA ARG A 141 -15.21 -4.30 25.52
C ARG A 141 -13.73 -4.01 25.77
N ARG A 142 -12.83 -4.58 24.94
CA ARG A 142 -11.38 -4.37 25.09
C ARG A 142 -11.01 -2.97 24.59
N ARG A 143 -10.24 -2.24 25.40
CA ARG A 143 -9.67 -0.96 24.97
C ARG A 143 -8.59 -1.22 23.93
N PRO A 144 -8.67 -0.62 22.73
CA PRO A 144 -7.64 -0.78 21.73
C PRO A 144 -6.33 -0.11 22.19
N MET A 145 -5.21 -0.65 21.75
CA MET A 145 -3.89 -0.06 21.97
C MET A 145 -3.75 1.20 21.13
N ASN A 146 -3.60 2.36 21.78
CA ASN A 146 -3.55 3.68 21.13
C ASN A 146 -2.14 4.26 21.06
N ASP A 147 -1.13 3.52 21.49
CA ASP A 147 0.26 3.98 21.53
C ASP A 147 1.16 3.01 20.75
N LEU A 148 1.78 3.52 19.68
CA LEU A 148 2.65 2.74 18.82
C LEU A 148 3.91 2.22 19.55
N SER A 149 4.39 2.94 20.58
CA SER A 149 5.55 2.50 21.36
C SER A 149 5.28 1.18 22.09
N ARG A 150 4.02 0.94 22.47
CA ARG A 150 3.55 -0.28 23.15
C ARG A 150 3.31 -1.47 22.21
N LEU A 151 3.47 -1.30 20.90
CA LEU A 151 3.37 -2.40 19.95
C LEU A 151 4.40 -3.47 20.33
N SER A 152 3.97 -4.70 20.64
CA SER A 152 4.90 -5.78 20.96
C SER A 152 5.55 -6.35 19.67
N TYR A 153 6.70 -7.02 19.82
CA TYR A 153 7.33 -7.73 18.69
C TYR A 153 6.42 -8.81 18.10
N GLY A 154 5.66 -9.53 18.93
CA GLY A 154 4.69 -10.53 18.48
C GLY A 154 3.55 -9.91 17.67
N MET A 155 3.04 -8.72 18.05
CA MET A 155 2.04 -8.00 17.26
C MET A 155 2.63 -7.51 15.93
N ALA A 156 3.85 -6.98 15.94
CA ALA A 156 4.53 -6.54 14.72
C ALA A 156 4.71 -7.70 13.73
N LEU A 157 5.22 -8.84 14.21
CA LEU A 157 5.35 -10.06 13.41
C LEU A 157 3.99 -10.55 12.90
N GLY A 158 2.96 -10.55 13.77
CA GLY A 158 1.59 -10.90 13.39
C GLY A 158 1.06 -10.04 12.25
N ILE A 159 1.26 -8.70 12.29
CA ILE A 159 0.92 -7.80 11.19
C ILE A 159 1.71 -8.17 9.93
N GLY A 160 2.98 -8.53 10.06
CA GLY A 160 3.83 -9.03 8.97
C GLY A 160 3.30 -10.33 8.34
N VAL A 161 2.75 -11.24 9.14
CA VAL A 161 2.06 -12.44 8.62
C VAL A 161 0.81 -12.06 7.83
N PHE A 162 0.00 -11.11 8.30
CA PHE A 162 -1.11 -10.58 7.51
C PHE A 162 -0.66 -9.94 6.19
N GLN A 163 0.55 -9.38 6.15
CA GLN A 163 1.10 -8.81 4.91
C GLN A 163 1.34 -9.87 3.82
N ILE A 164 1.54 -11.15 4.16
CA ILE A 164 1.66 -12.24 3.16
C ILE A 164 0.42 -12.26 2.25
N LEU A 165 -0.75 -12.02 2.81
CA LEU A 165 -2.00 -12.00 2.05
C LEU A 165 -2.03 -10.90 1.00
N ALA A 166 -1.25 -9.84 1.18
CA ALA A 166 -1.13 -8.74 0.22
C ALA A 166 -0.32 -9.11 -1.04
N LEU A 167 0.36 -10.25 -1.06
CA LEU A 167 0.99 -10.80 -2.26
C LEU A 167 -0.06 -11.25 -3.30
N ILE A 168 -1.31 -11.49 -2.86
CA ILE A 168 -2.42 -11.77 -3.77
C ILE A 168 -2.98 -10.42 -4.27
N PRO A 169 -2.95 -10.16 -5.61
CA PRO A 169 -3.45 -8.92 -6.19
C PRO A 169 -4.91 -8.64 -5.83
N GLY A 170 -5.25 -7.38 -5.61
CA GLY A 170 -6.58 -7.01 -5.14
C GLY A 170 -6.73 -6.93 -3.61
N THR A 171 -5.89 -7.63 -2.84
CA THR A 171 -5.92 -7.62 -1.37
C THR A 171 -5.67 -6.24 -0.79
N SER A 172 -4.73 -5.47 -1.32
CA SER A 172 -4.14 -4.25 -0.77
C SER A 172 -3.22 -4.52 0.42
N ARG A 173 -1.97 -4.06 0.33
CA ARG A 173 -1.00 -4.15 1.42
C ARG A 173 -1.50 -3.41 2.67
N SER A 174 -1.91 -2.14 2.51
CA SER A 174 -2.49 -1.36 3.61
C SER A 174 -3.76 -2.01 4.15
N GLY A 175 -4.60 -2.58 3.28
CA GLY A 175 -5.80 -3.30 3.70
C GLY A 175 -5.51 -4.49 4.60
N ALA A 176 -4.60 -5.37 4.20
CA ALA A 176 -4.23 -6.57 4.97
C ALA A 176 -3.57 -6.22 6.32
N THR A 177 -2.61 -5.30 6.31
CA THR A 177 -1.84 -4.94 7.50
C THR A 177 -2.68 -4.13 8.51
N ILE A 178 -3.57 -3.24 8.04
CA ILE A 178 -4.51 -2.51 8.91
C ILE A 178 -5.51 -3.47 9.56
N LEU A 179 -6.13 -4.36 8.77
CA LEU A 179 -7.04 -5.37 9.33
C LEU A 179 -6.34 -6.28 10.34
N GLY A 180 -5.12 -6.75 10.00
CA GLY A 180 -4.29 -7.53 10.92
C GLY A 180 -4.00 -6.78 12.21
N GLY A 181 -3.61 -5.51 12.15
CA GLY A 181 -3.37 -4.66 13.32
C GLY A 181 -4.62 -4.52 14.21
N ILE A 182 -5.78 -4.26 13.60
CA ILE A 182 -7.06 -4.15 14.34
C ILE A 182 -7.43 -5.48 15.01
N LEU A 183 -7.27 -6.61 14.32
CA LEU A 183 -7.54 -7.94 14.86
C LEU A 183 -6.62 -8.29 16.03
N LEU A 184 -5.38 -7.83 16.00
CA LEU A 184 -4.39 -7.99 17.07
C LEU A 184 -4.58 -6.99 18.23
N GLY A 185 -5.56 -6.07 18.13
CA GLY A 185 -5.93 -5.17 19.21
C GLY A 185 -5.36 -3.75 19.09
N CYS A 186 -4.76 -3.37 17.97
CA CYS A 186 -4.37 -1.99 17.70
C CYS A 186 -5.59 -1.10 17.46
N SER A 187 -5.51 0.18 17.82
CA SER A 187 -6.44 1.18 17.34
C SER A 187 -6.28 1.38 15.83
N ARG A 188 -7.29 1.95 15.19
CA ARG A 188 -7.25 2.27 13.74
C ARG A 188 -6.04 3.12 13.37
N THR A 189 -5.75 4.13 14.21
CA THR A 189 -4.61 5.04 13.99
C THR A 189 -3.28 4.31 14.09
N VAL A 190 -3.07 3.48 15.13
CA VAL A 190 -1.83 2.72 15.30
C VAL A 190 -1.66 1.69 14.19
N ALA A 191 -2.73 0.99 13.81
CA ALA A 191 -2.69 0.04 12.70
C ALA A 191 -2.33 0.71 11.37
N ALA A 192 -2.92 1.88 11.07
CA ALA A 192 -2.61 2.64 9.87
C ALA A 192 -1.17 3.19 9.88
N GLU A 193 -0.71 3.80 10.97
CA GLU A 193 0.65 4.31 11.08
C GLU A 193 1.69 3.20 10.95
N PHE A 194 1.51 2.07 11.63
CA PHE A 194 2.43 0.94 11.51
C PHE A 194 2.44 0.36 10.09
N SER A 195 1.26 0.26 9.46
CA SER A 195 1.15 -0.13 8.05
C SER A 195 1.94 0.80 7.13
N PHE A 196 1.87 2.12 7.34
CA PHE A 196 2.65 3.08 6.55
C PHE A 196 4.16 2.88 6.72
N PHE A 197 4.63 2.69 7.95
CA PHE A 197 6.06 2.47 8.21
C PHE A 197 6.56 1.14 7.65
N LEU A 198 5.72 0.10 7.73
CA LEU A 198 6.00 -1.20 7.13
C LEU A 198 6.12 -1.11 5.59
N GLY A 199 5.37 -0.19 4.97
CA GLY A 199 5.47 0.10 3.55
C GLY A 199 6.84 0.62 3.10
N ILE A 200 7.59 1.33 3.97
CA ILE A 200 8.87 1.92 3.59
C ILE A 200 9.85 0.86 3.06
N PRO A 201 10.31 -0.12 3.86
CA PRO A 201 11.26 -1.10 3.37
C PRO A 201 10.68 -2.02 2.27
N VAL A 202 9.38 -2.29 2.31
CA VAL A 202 8.73 -3.17 1.31
C VAL A 202 8.72 -2.51 -0.06
N MET A 203 8.30 -1.25 -0.18
CA MET A 203 8.24 -0.54 -1.47
C MET A 203 9.62 -0.22 -2.01
N PHE A 204 10.58 0.14 -1.14
CA PHE A 204 11.97 0.31 -1.56
C PHE A 204 12.54 -1.00 -2.10
N GLY A 205 12.33 -2.12 -1.41
CA GLY A 205 12.81 -3.43 -1.85
C GLY A 205 12.16 -3.88 -3.16
N ALA A 206 10.84 -3.78 -3.28
CA ALA A 206 10.12 -4.14 -4.49
C ALA A 206 10.53 -3.29 -5.70
N SER A 207 10.64 -1.97 -5.52
CA SER A 207 11.05 -1.06 -6.60
C SER A 207 12.49 -1.31 -7.03
N LEU A 208 13.41 -1.54 -6.08
CA LEU A 208 14.79 -1.88 -6.41
C LEU A 208 14.86 -3.17 -7.24
N LEU A 209 14.12 -4.20 -6.83
CA LEU A 209 14.05 -5.46 -7.56
C LEU A 209 13.52 -5.27 -8.99
N LYS A 210 12.44 -4.50 -9.18
CA LYS A 210 11.86 -4.24 -10.50
C LYS A 210 12.81 -3.40 -11.38
N ILE A 211 13.47 -2.40 -10.84
CA ILE A 211 14.48 -1.61 -11.58
C ILE A 211 15.65 -2.51 -12.02
N VAL A 212 16.15 -3.38 -11.15
CA VAL A 212 17.25 -4.29 -11.50
C VAL A 212 16.82 -5.31 -12.56
N LYS A 213 15.60 -5.88 -12.44
CA LYS A 213 15.04 -6.80 -13.46
C LYS A 213 14.82 -6.10 -14.82
N PHE A 214 14.34 -4.86 -14.82
CA PHE A 214 14.14 -4.06 -16.05
C PHE A 214 15.46 -3.66 -16.72
N GLY A 215 16.50 -3.42 -15.94
CA GLY A 215 17.80 -2.89 -16.38
C GLY A 215 17.96 -1.39 -16.07
N LEU A 216 19.22 -0.95 -16.09
CA LEU A 216 19.58 0.43 -15.68
C LEU A 216 19.64 1.41 -16.87
N VAL A 217 19.30 0.96 -18.09
CA VAL A 217 19.34 1.79 -19.28
C VAL A 217 17.93 2.29 -19.62
N PHE A 218 17.71 3.58 -19.44
CA PHE A 218 16.43 4.24 -19.68
C PHE A 218 16.55 5.23 -20.83
N THR A 219 15.53 5.29 -21.66
CA THR A 219 15.37 6.41 -22.60
C THR A 219 14.98 7.69 -21.85
N SER A 220 15.25 8.85 -22.44
CA SER A 220 14.84 10.14 -21.84
C SER A 220 13.32 10.20 -21.57
N THR A 221 12.51 9.63 -22.46
CA THR A 221 11.06 9.57 -22.29
C THR A 221 10.66 8.70 -21.09
N GLN A 222 11.28 7.54 -20.92
CA GLN A 222 11.03 6.64 -19.79
C GLN A 222 11.39 7.32 -18.46
N LEU A 223 12.53 8.00 -18.39
CA LEU A 223 12.94 8.73 -17.19
C LEU A 223 11.95 9.85 -16.82
N ILE A 224 11.50 10.63 -17.82
CA ILE A 224 10.54 11.71 -17.56
C ILE A 224 9.20 11.15 -17.07
N VAL A 225 8.68 10.10 -17.71
CA VAL A 225 7.44 9.43 -17.32
C VAL A 225 7.57 8.91 -15.87
N LEU A 226 8.68 8.28 -15.55
CA LEU A 226 8.92 7.74 -14.21
C LEU A 226 8.99 8.84 -13.15
N ILE A 227 9.77 9.89 -13.39
CA ILE A 227 9.92 11.02 -12.45
C ILE A 227 8.59 11.76 -12.27
N VAL A 228 7.85 12.03 -13.35
CA VAL A 228 6.54 12.69 -13.26
C VAL A 228 5.55 11.84 -12.48
N GLY A 229 5.46 10.54 -12.78
CA GLY A 229 4.59 9.61 -12.03
C GLY A 229 4.93 9.59 -10.54
N MET A 230 6.21 9.50 -10.18
CA MET A 230 6.67 9.53 -8.78
C MET A 230 6.36 10.86 -8.08
N VAL A 231 6.60 12.00 -8.73
CA VAL A 231 6.36 13.33 -8.14
C VAL A 231 4.86 13.53 -7.91
N VAL A 232 4.02 13.19 -8.88
CA VAL A 232 2.57 13.30 -8.74
C VAL A 232 2.06 12.37 -7.64
N SER A 233 2.49 11.11 -7.64
CA SER A 233 2.15 10.14 -6.59
C SER A 233 2.56 10.64 -5.20
N PHE A 234 3.76 11.23 -5.06
CA PHE A 234 4.22 11.84 -3.82
C PHE A 234 3.30 12.97 -3.33
N LEU A 235 3.01 13.95 -4.19
CA LEU A 235 2.20 15.11 -3.81
C LEU A 235 0.77 14.70 -3.42
N VAL A 236 0.17 13.81 -4.20
CA VAL A 236 -1.18 13.30 -3.94
C VAL A 236 -1.20 12.44 -2.68
N SER A 237 -0.17 11.64 -2.42
CA SER A 237 -0.05 10.82 -1.22
C SER A 237 0.00 11.63 0.07
N ILE A 238 0.63 12.82 0.07
CA ILE A 238 0.61 13.72 1.23
C ILE A 238 -0.85 14.07 1.60
N VAL A 239 -1.68 14.38 0.61
CA VAL A 239 -3.08 14.72 0.81
C VAL A 239 -3.87 13.48 1.27
N ALA A 240 -3.69 12.35 0.60
CA ALA A 240 -4.39 11.09 0.90
C ALA A 240 -4.09 10.56 2.32
N ILE A 241 -2.83 10.60 2.76
CA ILE A 241 -2.44 10.21 4.12
C ILE A 241 -3.08 11.11 5.17
N LYS A 242 -3.02 12.44 4.98
CA LYS A 242 -3.65 13.39 5.90
C LYS A 242 -5.16 13.20 5.97
N PHE A 243 -5.80 12.99 4.82
CA PHE A 243 -7.22 12.69 4.73
C PHE A 243 -7.57 11.42 5.50
N LEU A 244 -6.86 10.31 5.23
CA LEU A 244 -7.13 9.04 5.89
C LEU A 244 -6.99 9.14 7.40
N LEU A 245 -5.91 9.73 7.89
CA LEU A 245 -5.69 9.90 9.33
C LEU A 245 -6.76 10.78 9.99
N GLY A 246 -7.19 11.84 9.30
CA GLY A 246 -8.31 12.67 9.75
C GLY A 246 -9.63 11.90 9.79
N TYR A 247 -9.89 11.09 8.77
CA TYR A 247 -11.10 10.29 8.62
C TYR A 247 -11.22 9.22 9.71
N ILE A 248 -10.17 8.40 9.93
CA ILE A 248 -10.22 7.27 10.87
C ILE A 248 -10.26 7.66 12.34
N LYS A 249 -9.95 8.93 12.67
CA LYS A 249 -10.15 9.47 14.03
C LYS A 249 -11.63 9.57 14.42
N LYS A 250 -12.51 9.77 13.43
CA LYS A 250 -13.95 10.00 13.63
C LYS A 250 -14.81 8.86 13.08
N ASN A 251 -14.30 8.10 12.11
CA ASN A 251 -15.02 7.09 11.37
C ASN A 251 -14.35 5.72 11.45
N ASP A 252 -15.06 4.70 10.98
CA ASP A 252 -14.54 3.34 10.83
C ASP A 252 -14.19 3.04 9.35
N PHE A 253 -13.61 1.87 9.10
CA PHE A 253 -13.20 1.46 7.76
C PHE A 253 -14.34 0.87 6.90
N LYS A 254 -15.59 0.85 7.36
CA LYS A 254 -16.72 0.24 6.60
C LYS A 254 -16.97 0.90 5.27
N ALA A 255 -16.83 2.24 5.18
CA ALA A 255 -17.00 2.94 3.90
C ALA A 255 -16.02 2.43 2.84
N PHE A 256 -14.77 2.17 3.23
CA PHE A 256 -13.77 1.56 2.34
C PHE A 256 -14.13 0.10 2.00
N GLY A 257 -14.73 -0.64 2.96
CA GLY A 257 -15.24 -1.98 2.71
C GLY A 257 -16.35 -2.00 1.65
N VAL A 258 -17.34 -1.12 1.78
CA VAL A 258 -18.42 -0.98 0.78
C VAL A 258 -17.87 -0.57 -0.57
N TYR A 259 -16.97 0.43 -0.61
CA TYR A 259 -16.30 0.86 -1.84
C TYR A 259 -15.60 -0.32 -2.56
N ARG A 260 -14.85 -1.14 -1.82
CA ARG A 260 -14.17 -2.33 -2.39
C ARG A 260 -15.14 -3.33 -2.98
N ILE A 261 -16.27 -3.59 -2.33
CA ILE A 261 -17.31 -4.51 -2.85
C ILE A 261 -17.85 -3.96 -4.18
N ILE A 262 -18.20 -2.67 -4.21
CA ILE A 262 -18.71 -2.03 -5.44
C ILE A 262 -17.65 -2.11 -6.55
N LEU A 263 -16.39 -1.78 -6.26
CA LEU A 263 -15.30 -1.83 -7.22
C LEU A 263 -15.08 -3.27 -7.74
N GLY A 264 -15.08 -4.26 -6.85
CA GLY A 264 -14.94 -5.67 -7.23
C GLY A 264 -16.09 -6.14 -8.15
N LEU A 265 -17.32 -5.73 -7.87
CA LEU A 265 -18.46 -6.01 -8.75
C LEU A 265 -18.31 -5.32 -10.11
N LEU A 266 -17.85 -4.06 -10.14
CA LEU A 266 -17.58 -3.36 -11.40
C LEU A 266 -16.48 -4.05 -12.22
N VAL A 267 -15.41 -4.55 -11.57
CA VAL A 267 -14.37 -5.35 -12.25
C VAL A 267 -14.98 -6.60 -12.86
N ILE A 268 -15.81 -7.35 -12.13
CA ILE A 268 -16.48 -8.55 -12.65
C ILE A 268 -17.34 -8.21 -13.88
N VAL A 269 -18.20 -7.20 -13.76
CA VAL A 269 -19.09 -6.79 -14.86
C VAL A 269 -18.28 -6.38 -16.09
N TYR A 270 -17.22 -5.58 -15.90
CA TYR A 270 -16.39 -5.13 -17.01
C TYR A 270 -15.73 -6.30 -17.75
N PHE A 271 -15.06 -7.18 -17.04
CA PHE A 271 -14.31 -8.29 -17.68
C PHE A 271 -15.20 -9.47 -18.10
N ALA A 272 -16.41 -9.62 -17.58
CA ALA A 272 -17.32 -10.68 -18.00
C ALA A 272 -18.23 -10.30 -19.18
N PHE A 273 -18.58 -9.01 -19.34
CA PHE A 273 -19.62 -8.59 -20.30
C PHE A 273 -19.13 -7.54 -21.32
N ILE A 274 -17.97 -6.87 -21.08
CA ILE A 274 -17.50 -5.78 -21.95
C ILE A 274 -16.21 -6.18 -22.66
N LYS A 275 -15.36 -7.00 -22.05
CA LYS A 275 -14.10 -7.50 -22.61
C LYS A 275 -14.15 -9.01 -22.78
#